data_15d2330214a70cb465ea4c934a753377
#
_entry.id   15d2330214a70cb465ea4c934a753377
#
_cell.length_a   1.000
_cell.length_b   1.000
_cell.length_c   1.000
_cell.angle_alpha   90.00
_cell.angle_beta   90.00
_cell.angle_gamma   90.00
#
_symmetry.space_group_name_H-M   'P 1'
#
loop_
_entity.id
_entity.type
_entity.pdbx_description
1 polymer ?
#
loop_
_entity_poly.entity_id
_entity_poly.type
_entity_poly.pdbx_seq_one_letter_code
_entity_poly.pdbx_strand_id
1 'polypeptide(L)'
;GKARLPRTKNRRVLMSGRVMGVSQAVGGPKAHPPVVTKNLIRKINSKERTKAIISAVSATADRDLVSKRGHILQENITLPIIFDNKIEELEKTVSIYKTLEKLGLDKDILKAKQKKTIRAGKGKMRGRKYKKRKSILFVFSNCKNYRAFSNLEGADVVTARQLSIKELAP
;
A
#
# COMPACT_ATOMS: atom_id res chain seq x y z
N GLY A 1 11.88 -13.93 54.95
CA GLY A 1 12.10 -14.68 53.74
C GLY A 1 12.42 -13.81 52.54
N LYS A 2 13.27 -14.31 51.63
CA LYS A 2 13.56 -13.61 50.35
C LYS A 2 12.58 -14.08 49.27
N ALA A 3 12.07 -13.14 48.48
CA ALA A 3 11.23 -13.50 47.32
C ALA A 3 12.05 -14.26 46.25
N ARG A 4 11.47 -15.30 45.64
CA ARG A 4 12.12 -16.06 44.55
C ARG A 4 12.42 -15.24 43.32
N LEU A 5 11.54 -14.28 43.01
CA LEU A 5 11.63 -13.40 41.87
C LEU A 5 11.89 -11.96 42.33
N PRO A 6 12.64 -11.16 41.57
CA PRO A 6 12.89 -9.76 41.91
C PRO A 6 11.59 -8.97 41.89
N ARG A 7 11.37 -8.18 42.94
CA ARG A 7 10.18 -7.35 43.11
C ARG A 7 10.57 -5.88 43.27
N THR A 8 9.66 -5.01 42.79
CA THR A 8 9.85 -3.56 42.92
C THR A 8 9.71 -3.13 44.37
N LYS A 9 10.74 -2.45 44.91
CA LYS A 9 10.74 -1.93 46.28
C LYS A 9 10.09 -0.55 46.45
N ASN A 10 9.85 0.16 45.37
CA ASN A 10 9.33 1.53 45.42
C ASN A 10 7.88 1.55 45.97
N ARG A 11 7.71 1.99 47.22
CA ARG A 11 6.42 1.97 47.93
C ARG A 11 5.40 3.01 47.43
N ARG A 12 5.81 4.00 46.64
CA ARG A 12 4.94 5.12 46.14
C ARG A 12 4.39 4.89 44.76
N VAL A 13 4.58 3.74 44.15
CA VAL A 13 4.17 3.44 42.80
C VAL A 13 3.13 2.31 42.80
N LEU A 14 2.11 2.39 41.95
CA LEU A 14 1.10 1.35 41.70
C LEU A 14 1.69 -0.04 41.42
N MET A 15 2.94 -0.11 41.00
CA MET A 15 3.69 -1.35 40.72
C MET A 15 4.48 -1.88 41.88
N SER A 16 4.34 -1.32 43.08
CA SER A 16 5.05 -1.79 44.28
C SER A 16 4.76 -3.26 44.56
N GLY A 17 5.81 -4.04 44.84
CA GLY A 17 5.71 -5.45 45.10
C GLY A 17 5.48 -6.36 43.88
N ARG A 18 5.31 -5.81 42.70
CA ARG A 18 5.17 -6.61 41.45
C ARG A 18 6.53 -7.16 41.02
N VAL A 19 6.49 -8.33 40.39
CA VAL A 19 7.68 -8.96 39.81
C VAL A 19 8.10 -8.17 38.56
N MET A 20 9.37 -7.81 38.48
CA MET A 20 9.96 -7.08 37.34
C MET A 20 11.35 -7.62 37.01
N GLY A 21 11.80 -7.36 35.78
CA GLY A 21 13.16 -7.64 35.34
C GLY A 21 13.46 -9.11 35.00
N VAL A 22 12.44 -9.97 34.94
CA VAL A 22 12.56 -11.38 34.55
C VAL A 22 11.63 -11.69 33.38
N SER A 23 11.98 -12.69 32.59
CA SER A 23 11.22 -13.07 31.38
C SER A 23 9.79 -13.57 31.68
N GLN A 24 9.56 -14.11 32.88
CA GLN A 24 8.23 -14.59 33.32
C GLN A 24 7.28 -13.45 33.72
N ALA A 25 7.81 -12.25 34.02
CA ALA A 25 6.98 -11.12 34.42
C ALA A 25 6.24 -10.50 33.18
N VAL A 26 5.04 -10.02 33.41
CA VAL A 26 4.32 -9.22 32.40
C VAL A 26 5.07 -7.92 32.14
N GLY A 27 5.47 -7.69 30.88
CA GLY A 27 6.33 -6.54 30.53
C GLY A 27 7.81 -6.71 30.85
N GLY A 28 8.24 -7.90 31.27
CA GLY A 28 9.64 -8.23 31.48
C GLY A 28 10.45 -8.41 30.19
N PRO A 29 11.77 -8.61 30.29
CA PRO A 29 12.63 -8.83 29.14
C PRO A 29 12.23 -10.10 28.37
N LYS A 30 12.32 -10.07 27.05
CA LYS A 30 12.10 -11.24 26.21
C LYS A 30 13.42 -11.97 26.00
N ALA A 31 13.41 -13.33 26.02
CA ALA A 31 14.59 -14.14 25.74
C ALA A 31 15.17 -13.87 24.35
N HIS A 32 14.28 -13.66 23.34
CA HIS A 32 14.64 -13.30 21.97
C HIS A 32 13.91 -12.02 21.56
N PRO A 33 14.37 -10.85 21.98
CA PRO A 33 13.74 -9.58 21.62
C PRO A 33 14.00 -9.25 20.15
N PRO A 34 13.16 -8.41 19.52
CA PRO A 34 13.46 -7.88 18.20
C PRO A 34 14.73 -7.00 18.28
N VAL A 35 15.68 -7.26 17.40
CA VAL A 35 16.96 -6.53 17.34
C VAL A 35 16.92 -5.57 16.16
N VAL A 36 17.43 -4.34 16.35
CA VAL A 36 17.46 -3.31 15.30
C VAL A 36 18.34 -3.74 14.11
N THR A 37 19.40 -4.50 14.37
CA THR A 37 20.33 -5.01 13.36
C THR A 37 19.76 -6.14 12.50
N LYS A 38 18.58 -6.68 12.86
CA LYS A 38 17.97 -7.77 12.09
C LYS A 38 17.57 -7.30 10.70
N ASN A 39 18.11 -7.96 9.68
CA ASN A 39 17.70 -7.70 8.31
C ASN A 39 16.29 -8.25 8.06
N LEU A 40 15.32 -7.33 7.89
CA LEU A 40 13.92 -7.67 7.60
C LEU A 40 13.66 -7.86 6.10
N ILE A 41 14.58 -7.38 5.25
CA ILE A 41 14.43 -7.45 3.81
C ILE A 41 15.08 -8.73 3.32
N ARG A 42 14.29 -9.63 2.72
CA ARG A 42 14.80 -10.81 2.04
C ARG A 42 15.24 -10.48 0.62
N LYS A 43 16.43 -10.89 0.26
CA LYS A 43 16.97 -10.74 -1.10
C LYS A 43 16.28 -11.74 -2.03
N ILE A 44 15.75 -11.25 -3.14
CA ILE A 44 15.16 -12.05 -4.22
C ILE A 44 16.14 -12.02 -5.39
N ASN A 45 16.27 -13.14 -6.11
CA ASN A 45 17.14 -13.22 -7.27
C ASN A 45 16.65 -12.29 -8.39
N SER A 46 17.58 -11.65 -9.11
CA SER A 46 17.24 -10.69 -10.17
C SER A 46 16.42 -11.32 -11.29
N LYS A 47 16.77 -12.54 -11.73
CA LYS A 47 16.04 -13.30 -12.76
C LYS A 47 14.60 -13.62 -12.34
N GLU A 48 14.40 -14.00 -11.08
CA GLU A 48 13.07 -14.26 -10.50
C GLU A 48 12.23 -13.00 -10.48
N ARG A 49 12.81 -11.88 -10.03
CA ARG A 49 12.14 -10.57 -10.03
C ARG A 49 11.75 -10.14 -11.44
N THR A 50 12.63 -10.31 -12.43
CA THR A 50 12.34 -9.96 -13.82
C THR A 50 11.18 -10.80 -14.38
N LYS A 51 11.19 -12.12 -14.17
CA LYS A 51 10.07 -12.98 -14.57
C LYS A 51 8.74 -12.55 -13.94
N ALA A 52 8.75 -12.21 -12.66
CA ALA A 52 7.55 -11.76 -11.96
C ALA A 52 7.02 -10.43 -12.51
N ILE A 53 7.89 -9.47 -12.86
CA ILE A 53 7.48 -8.22 -13.50
C ILE A 53 6.89 -8.47 -14.89
N ILE A 54 7.52 -9.29 -15.72
CA ILE A 54 7.02 -9.65 -17.06
C ILE A 54 5.64 -10.28 -16.95
N SER A 55 5.47 -11.25 -16.05
CA SER A 55 4.17 -11.89 -15.80
C SER A 55 3.11 -10.90 -15.30
N ALA A 56 3.47 -9.97 -14.43
CA ALA A 56 2.54 -8.97 -13.93
C ALA A 56 2.13 -7.97 -15.03
N VAL A 57 3.06 -7.57 -15.91
CA VAL A 57 2.76 -6.71 -17.05
C VAL A 57 1.84 -7.43 -18.05
N SER A 58 2.13 -8.69 -18.40
CA SER A 58 1.25 -9.45 -19.31
C SER A 58 -0.15 -9.66 -18.72
N ALA A 59 -0.27 -9.86 -17.41
CA ALA A 59 -1.57 -9.95 -16.73
C ALA A 59 -2.41 -8.66 -16.82
N THR A 60 -1.80 -7.50 -17.04
CA THR A 60 -2.56 -6.25 -17.22
C THR A 60 -3.31 -6.20 -18.55
N ALA A 61 -2.92 -6.98 -19.53
CA ALA A 61 -3.60 -7.09 -20.82
C ALA A 61 -4.80 -8.06 -20.77
N ASP A 62 -4.86 -8.93 -19.77
CA ASP A 62 -5.94 -9.89 -19.61
C ASP A 62 -7.13 -9.26 -18.86
N ARG A 63 -8.23 -9.11 -19.57
CA ARG A 63 -9.46 -8.52 -19.05
C ARG A 63 -10.06 -9.31 -17.90
N ASP A 64 -9.99 -10.65 -17.96
CA ASP A 64 -10.56 -11.52 -16.92
C ASP A 64 -9.80 -11.38 -15.62
N LEU A 65 -8.47 -11.30 -15.69
CA LEU A 65 -7.64 -11.09 -14.51
C LEU A 65 -7.89 -9.73 -13.87
N VAL A 66 -8.01 -8.68 -14.68
CA VAL A 66 -8.30 -7.32 -14.20
C VAL A 66 -9.69 -7.23 -13.57
N SER A 67 -10.70 -7.86 -14.17
CA SER A 67 -12.06 -7.89 -13.60
C SER A 67 -12.15 -8.74 -12.33
N LYS A 68 -11.48 -9.90 -12.26
CA LYS A 68 -11.37 -10.72 -11.05
C LYS A 68 -10.70 -9.97 -9.90
N ARG A 69 -9.77 -9.09 -10.21
CA ARG A 69 -9.20 -8.18 -9.21
C ARG A 69 -10.23 -7.17 -8.69
N GLY A 70 -11.29 -7.00 -9.43
CA GLY A 70 -12.49 -6.25 -9.06
C GLY A 70 -12.54 -4.85 -9.64
N HIS A 71 -11.79 -4.53 -10.71
CA HIS A 71 -11.97 -3.32 -11.49
C HIS A 71 -13.27 -3.38 -12.28
N ILE A 72 -13.89 -2.21 -12.52
CA ILE A 72 -15.08 -2.09 -13.36
C ILE A 72 -14.61 -1.64 -14.73
N LEU A 73 -14.71 -2.52 -15.72
CA LEU A 73 -14.33 -2.24 -17.11
C LEU A 73 -15.58 -2.22 -17.98
N GLN A 74 -15.67 -1.24 -18.86
CA GLN A 74 -16.69 -1.25 -19.92
C GLN A 74 -16.28 -2.23 -21.03
N GLU A 75 -17.28 -2.76 -21.77
CA GLU A 75 -17.05 -3.82 -22.78
C GLU A 75 -16.13 -3.38 -23.92
N ASN A 76 -16.13 -2.12 -24.27
CA ASN A 76 -15.43 -1.57 -25.43
C ASN A 76 -13.98 -1.13 -25.15
N ILE A 77 -13.46 -1.35 -23.93
CA ILE A 77 -12.11 -0.90 -23.56
C ILE A 77 -11.10 -2.01 -23.84
N THR A 78 -10.08 -1.70 -24.63
CA THR A 78 -8.89 -2.54 -24.82
C THR A 78 -7.86 -2.26 -23.72
N LEU A 79 -7.27 -3.30 -23.15
CA LEU A 79 -6.22 -3.20 -22.14
C LEU A 79 -4.88 -3.65 -22.72
N PRO A 80 -3.77 -3.05 -22.31
CA PRO A 80 -3.64 -1.84 -21.52
C PRO A 80 -4.05 -0.58 -22.32
N ILE A 81 -4.51 0.47 -21.60
CA ILE A 81 -4.89 1.74 -22.25
C ILE A 81 -3.63 2.56 -22.49
N ILE A 82 -3.38 2.91 -23.73
CA ILE A 82 -2.22 3.71 -24.14
C ILE A 82 -2.69 5.11 -24.47
N PHE A 83 -2.07 6.10 -23.87
CA PHE A 83 -2.32 7.51 -24.11
C PHE A 83 -1.17 8.17 -24.86
N ASP A 84 -1.51 9.22 -25.59
CA ASP A 84 -0.53 10.11 -26.20
C ASP A 84 0.23 10.92 -25.11
N ASN A 85 1.46 11.32 -25.38
CA ASN A 85 2.31 12.07 -24.44
C ASN A 85 1.69 13.40 -23.98
N LYS A 86 0.77 13.97 -24.78
CA LYS A 86 0.02 15.18 -24.43
C LYS A 86 -0.74 15.10 -23.10
N ILE A 87 -1.05 13.88 -22.62
CA ILE A 87 -1.70 13.72 -21.33
C ILE A 87 -0.78 14.11 -20.14
N GLU A 88 0.53 13.98 -20.30
CA GLU A 88 1.52 14.37 -19.27
C GLU A 88 1.55 15.88 -19.03
N GLU A 89 1.05 16.69 -19.97
CA GLU A 89 0.99 18.14 -19.88
C GLU A 89 -0.22 18.65 -19.08
N LEU A 90 -1.19 17.77 -18.78
CA LEU A 90 -2.38 18.16 -18.05
C LEU A 90 -2.05 18.52 -16.60
N GLU A 91 -2.34 19.75 -16.21
CA GLU A 91 -2.09 20.27 -14.86
C GLU A 91 -3.29 20.12 -13.91
N LYS A 92 -4.51 20.12 -14.47
CA LYS A 92 -5.75 20.16 -13.68
C LYS A 92 -6.36 18.76 -13.54
N THR A 93 -6.64 18.34 -12.32
CA THR A 93 -7.35 17.07 -12.03
C THR A 93 -8.70 16.95 -12.70
N VAL A 94 -9.41 18.07 -12.89
CA VAL A 94 -10.71 18.11 -13.57
C VAL A 94 -10.59 17.71 -15.04
N SER A 95 -9.53 18.18 -15.74
CA SER A 95 -9.28 17.82 -17.14
C SER A 95 -8.96 16.33 -17.28
N ILE A 96 -8.15 15.81 -16.37
CA ILE A 96 -7.82 14.38 -16.31
C ILE A 96 -9.08 13.55 -16.06
N TYR A 97 -9.90 13.94 -15.09
CA TYR A 97 -11.15 13.24 -14.79
C TYR A 97 -12.10 13.20 -16.00
N LYS A 98 -12.28 14.32 -16.71
CA LYS A 98 -13.09 14.39 -17.95
C LYS A 98 -12.57 13.45 -19.04
N THR A 99 -11.25 13.31 -19.16
CA THR A 99 -10.65 12.38 -20.13
C THR A 99 -10.94 10.93 -19.74
N LEU A 100 -10.86 10.58 -18.46
CA LEU A 100 -11.16 9.25 -17.97
C LEU A 100 -12.66 8.92 -18.04
N GLU A 101 -13.52 9.91 -17.83
CA GLU A 101 -14.98 9.80 -17.99
C GLU A 101 -15.36 9.44 -19.43
N LYS A 102 -14.75 10.10 -20.42
CA LYS A 102 -14.94 9.75 -21.84
C LYS A 102 -14.55 8.32 -22.18
N LEU A 103 -13.59 7.76 -21.44
CA LEU A 103 -13.17 6.38 -21.58
C LEU A 103 -13.99 5.40 -20.71
N GLY A 104 -14.93 5.90 -19.89
CA GLY A 104 -15.77 5.08 -19.02
C GLY A 104 -15.05 4.48 -17.83
N LEU A 105 -13.95 5.08 -17.39
CA LEU A 105 -13.19 4.67 -16.19
C LEU A 105 -13.65 5.38 -14.91
N ASP A 106 -14.62 6.30 -15.02
CA ASP A 106 -15.23 7.04 -13.92
C ASP A 106 -15.82 6.11 -12.84
N LYS A 107 -16.47 5.02 -13.26
CA LYS A 107 -17.09 4.03 -12.37
C LYS A 107 -16.10 3.38 -11.41
N ASP A 108 -14.88 3.10 -11.87
CA ASP A 108 -13.85 2.49 -11.02
C ASP A 108 -13.30 3.50 -10.01
N ILE A 109 -13.12 4.76 -10.39
CA ILE A 109 -12.73 5.86 -9.49
C ILE A 109 -13.82 6.11 -8.45
N LEU A 110 -15.08 6.18 -8.85
CA LEU A 110 -16.21 6.34 -7.91
C LEU A 110 -16.30 5.18 -6.93
N LYS A 111 -16.10 3.95 -7.38
CA LYS A 111 -16.02 2.76 -6.52
C LYS A 111 -14.87 2.85 -5.51
N ALA A 112 -13.71 3.37 -5.90
CA ALA A 112 -12.60 3.59 -4.99
C ALA A 112 -12.91 4.65 -3.92
N LYS A 113 -13.60 5.72 -4.30
CA LYS A 113 -14.06 6.78 -3.39
C LYS A 113 -15.07 6.25 -2.37
N GLN A 114 -16.09 5.50 -2.82
CA GLN A 114 -17.14 4.95 -1.95
C GLN A 114 -16.61 3.90 -0.97
N LYS A 115 -15.61 3.12 -1.37
CA LYS A 115 -15.04 2.03 -0.54
C LYS A 115 -13.91 2.48 0.39
N LYS A 116 -13.82 3.75 0.72
CA LYS A 116 -12.92 4.26 1.75
C LYS A 116 -13.45 3.90 3.13
N THR A 117 -12.75 3.02 3.85
CA THR A 117 -13.15 2.53 5.17
C THR A 117 -12.13 2.85 6.24
N ILE A 118 -12.56 2.90 7.50
CA ILE A 118 -11.63 3.01 8.63
C ILE A 118 -10.92 1.66 8.80
N ARG A 119 -9.60 1.69 8.88
CA ARG A 119 -8.77 0.49 9.05
C ARG A 119 -9.05 -0.18 10.39
N ALA A 120 -9.19 -1.51 10.39
CA ALA A 120 -9.21 -2.31 11.60
C ALA A 120 -7.82 -2.34 12.25
N GLY A 121 -7.77 -2.52 13.57
CA GLY A 121 -6.54 -2.67 14.34
C GLY A 121 -5.81 -1.35 14.66
N LYS A 122 -4.64 -1.48 15.28
CA LYS A 122 -3.83 -0.37 15.82
C LYS A 122 -3.21 0.55 14.75
N GLY A 123 -3.20 0.13 13.49
CA GLY A 123 -2.71 0.93 12.37
C GLY A 123 -3.42 2.27 12.23
N LYS A 124 -4.71 2.36 12.59
CA LYS A 124 -5.50 3.60 12.59
C LYS A 124 -4.96 4.67 13.54
N MET A 125 -4.37 4.28 14.67
CA MET A 125 -3.74 5.17 15.64
C MET A 125 -2.30 5.56 15.25
N ARG A 126 -1.71 4.89 14.24
CA ARG A 126 -0.35 5.09 13.77
C ARG A 126 -0.30 5.82 12.42
N GLY A 127 -1.18 6.78 12.18
CA GLY A 127 -1.23 7.58 10.95
C GLY A 127 -1.86 6.90 9.74
N ARG A 128 -2.31 5.64 9.84
CA ARG A 128 -2.93 4.87 8.75
C ARG A 128 -4.43 4.65 8.98
N LYS A 129 -5.16 5.72 9.23
CA LYS A 129 -6.58 5.66 9.63
C LYS A 129 -7.46 5.00 8.57
N TYR A 130 -7.27 5.31 7.31
CA TYR A 130 -8.12 4.85 6.23
C TYR A 130 -7.50 3.72 5.41
N LYS A 131 -8.34 2.77 4.99
CA LYS A 131 -8.05 1.79 3.95
C LYS A 131 -8.77 2.25 2.69
N LYS A 132 -8.02 2.56 1.64
CA LYS A 132 -8.53 2.97 0.33
C LYS A 132 -8.33 1.85 -0.67
N ARG A 133 -9.27 1.70 -1.61
CA ARG A 133 -9.12 0.81 -2.73
C ARG A 133 -8.25 1.47 -3.80
N LYS A 134 -7.47 0.66 -4.49
CA LYS A 134 -6.73 1.09 -5.69
C LYS A 134 -7.66 1.07 -6.91
N SER A 135 -7.56 2.07 -7.77
CA SER A 135 -8.29 2.18 -9.04
C SER A 135 -7.34 2.10 -10.24
N ILE A 136 -6.82 3.21 -10.69
CA ILE A 136 -6.02 3.32 -11.90
C ILE A 136 -4.55 3.45 -11.54
N LEU A 137 -3.69 2.71 -12.24
CA LEU A 137 -2.25 2.90 -12.21
C LEU A 137 -1.82 3.70 -13.45
N PHE A 138 -1.27 4.88 -13.23
CA PHE A 138 -0.66 5.69 -14.28
C PHE A 138 0.83 5.41 -14.36
N VAL A 139 1.29 5.05 -15.54
CA VAL A 139 2.72 4.82 -15.81
C VAL A 139 3.19 5.85 -16.80
N PHE A 140 4.12 6.70 -16.39
CA PHE A 140 4.65 7.79 -17.20
C PHE A 140 6.15 7.61 -17.49
N SER A 141 6.61 8.24 -18.54
CA SER A 141 8.04 8.35 -18.81
C SER A 141 8.67 9.36 -17.86
N ASN A 142 8.15 10.58 -17.82
CA ASN A 142 8.59 11.66 -16.93
C ASN A 142 7.46 12.66 -16.72
N CYS A 143 6.64 12.44 -15.71
CA CYS A 143 5.51 13.31 -15.43
C CYS A 143 5.87 14.43 -14.46
N LYS A 144 5.89 15.67 -14.94
CA LYS A 144 6.09 16.87 -14.10
C LYS A 144 4.89 17.12 -13.20
N ASN A 145 3.67 16.84 -13.68
CA ASN A 145 2.41 17.15 -13.03
C ASN A 145 1.80 15.95 -12.27
N TYR A 146 2.64 15.04 -11.73
CA TYR A 146 2.19 13.80 -11.10
C TYR A 146 1.14 14.03 -9.99
N ARG A 147 1.18 15.19 -9.31
CA ARG A 147 0.23 15.53 -8.23
C ARG A 147 -1.20 15.63 -8.72
N ALA A 148 -1.43 16.09 -9.93
CA ALA A 148 -2.76 16.21 -10.53
C ALA A 148 -3.39 14.81 -10.74
N PHE A 149 -2.61 13.82 -11.12
CA PHE A 149 -3.04 12.44 -11.30
C PHE A 149 -3.19 11.70 -9.98
N SER A 150 -2.24 11.86 -9.05
CA SER A 150 -2.28 11.20 -7.74
C SER A 150 -3.40 11.71 -6.81
N ASN A 151 -4.00 12.86 -7.12
CA ASN A 151 -5.14 13.40 -6.40
C ASN A 151 -6.46 12.69 -6.72
N LEU A 152 -6.51 11.88 -7.77
CA LEU A 152 -7.67 11.04 -8.05
C LEU A 152 -7.79 9.92 -7.02
N GLU A 153 -9.03 9.59 -6.64
CA GLU A 153 -9.26 8.59 -5.58
C GLU A 153 -8.84 7.19 -6.04
N GLY A 154 -7.89 6.62 -5.29
CA GLY A 154 -7.33 5.29 -5.56
C GLY A 154 -6.30 5.22 -6.67
N ALA A 155 -5.99 6.34 -7.35
CA ALA A 155 -4.98 6.38 -8.40
C ALA A 155 -3.57 6.32 -7.80
N ASP A 156 -2.71 5.57 -8.46
CA ASP A 156 -1.27 5.56 -8.21
C ASP A 156 -0.54 6.06 -9.46
N VAL A 157 0.54 6.79 -9.24
CA VAL A 157 1.37 7.35 -10.32
C VAL A 157 2.80 6.88 -10.14
N VAL A 158 3.35 6.26 -11.17
CA VAL A 158 4.69 5.68 -11.14
C VAL A 158 5.41 5.97 -12.45
N THR A 159 6.71 6.22 -12.38
CA THR A 159 7.51 6.27 -13.60
C THR A 159 7.82 4.86 -14.09
N ALA A 160 7.99 4.68 -15.41
CA ALA A 160 8.29 3.39 -16.01
C ALA A 160 9.54 2.72 -15.40
N ARG A 161 10.53 3.52 -14.98
CA ARG A 161 11.76 3.02 -14.33
C ARG A 161 11.53 2.51 -12.91
N GLN A 162 10.52 3.04 -12.21
CA GLN A 162 10.19 2.69 -10.82
C GLN A 162 9.08 1.63 -10.73
N LEU A 163 8.52 1.22 -11.87
CA LEU A 163 7.45 0.25 -11.92
C LEU A 163 7.89 -1.06 -11.27
N SER A 164 7.13 -1.52 -10.29
CA SER A 164 7.38 -2.77 -9.59
C SER A 164 6.12 -3.63 -9.50
N ILE A 165 6.30 -4.87 -9.07
CA ILE A 165 5.19 -5.83 -8.88
C ILE A 165 4.16 -5.29 -7.88
N LYS A 166 4.62 -4.50 -6.89
CA LYS A 166 3.75 -3.93 -5.87
C LYS A 166 2.69 -2.99 -6.45
N GLU A 167 3.03 -2.24 -7.48
CA GLU A 167 2.11 -1.31 -8.16
C GLU A 167 1.20 -2.05 -9.15
N LEU A 168 1.74 -3.06 -9.86
CA LEU A 168 0.97 -3.85 -10.83
C LEU A 168 -0.03 -4.80 -10.15
N ALA A 169 0.34 -5.37 -9.01
CA ALA A 169 -0.48 -6.32 -8.25
C ALA A 169 -0.58 -5.93 -6.76
N PRO A 170 -1.16 -4.75 -6.42
CA PRO A 170 -1.21 -4.21 -5.06
C PRO A 170 -2.13 -4.99 -4.10
#